data_656bea87cf5b2db78fb6ec8779ea3088
#
_entry.id   656bea87cf5b2db78fb6ec8779ea3088
#
_cell.length_a   1.000
_cell.length_b   1.000
_cell.length_c   1.000
_cell.angle_alpha   90.00
_cell.angle_beta   90.00
_cell.angle_gamma   90.00
#
_symmetry.space_group_name_H-M   'P 1'
#
loop_
_entity.id
_entity.type
_entity.pdbx_description
1 polymer ?
#
loop_
_entity_poly.entity_id
_entity_poly.type
_entity_poly.pdbx_seq_one_letter_code
_entity_poly.pdbx_strand_id
1 'polypeptide(L)'
;MLVPLLLALAQDVRVSLRIDFGPAGQPAIEREVRVPRGSNLVEATRRVALVEQDWLCCSKDDVWSIGGVGPDTRLDRYWMWKKDGALGPNFPVKHVLSDGERIEWIYSGGMKPVKLEARAVSLLPAATEIALAIGAENALVGLSHLCPQPAGRELPRVMSTSVDSDAWSMGRIDAYLREAVQRGQTLYALDEERIRALAPTLVMSQGLCPVCAATPQDVERSLGKEKCAELLVLTPRSLADVAQNIREVGVALGRSSAATIAARDFERRFELLRARPHATKPSVLVLEWFEPLWVSGEWIAEMVEAAGGTPLVASAKDPSKRIDWKDVVAADPDVIVLAACSMSVARAERELGALQAHPAWKELRAVRGGRVFLMDGERHFSTPGPGLSRGAELLHAILQAPDTATPPAPDAWKRVR
;
A
#
# COMPACT_ATOMS: atom_id res chain seq x y z
N MET A 1 26.69 -48.99 41.94
CA MET A 1 27.34 -48.53 40.68
C MET A 1 26.66 -47.24 40.28
N LEU A 2 27.30 -46.11 40.60
CA LEU A 2 26.88 -44.76 40.17
C LEU A 2 27.56 -44.51 38.83
N VAL A 3 26.77 -44.34 37.76
CA VAL A 3 27.26 -43.84 36.47
C VAL A 3 27.42 -42.34 36.58
N PRO A 4 28.58 -41.75 36.39
CA PRO A 4 28.69 -40.31 36.33
C PRO A 4 28.12 -39.81 35.00
N LEU A 5 27.05 -39.02 35.07
CA LEU A 5 26.56 -38.21 33.95
C LEU A 5 27.66 -37.20 33.61
N LEU A 6 28.46 -37.49 32.60
CA LEU A 6 29.36 -36.52 31.98
C LEU A 6 28.45 -35.43 31.30
N LEU A 7 28.21 -34.32 32.00
CA LEU A 7 27.83 -33.08 31.34
C LEU A 7 28.99 -32.71 30.40
N ALA A 8 28.77 -32.95 29.11
CA ALA A 8 29.62 -32.33 28.09
C ALA A 8 29.42 -30.84 28.23
N LEU A 9 30.34 -30.14 28.86
CA LEU A 9 30.43 -28.69 28.86
C LEU A 9 30.48 -28.26 27.41
N ALA A 10 29.37 -27.73 26.92
CA ALA A 10 29.34 -27.07 25.62
C ALA A 10 30.39 -25.97 25.66
N GLN A 11 31.54 -26.19 24.98
CA GLN A 11 32.60 -25.20 24.93
C GLN A 11 32.04 -23.95 24.24
N ASP A 12 32.16 -22.80 24.90
CA ASP A 12 31.84 -21.53 24.29
C ASP A 12 32.73 -21.31 23.07
N VAL A 13 32.20 -20.70 22.04
CA VAL A 13 32.96 -20.19 20.90
C VAL A 13 33.25 -18.73 21.09
N ARG A 14 34.44 -18.29 20.70
CA ARG A 14 34.87 -16.89 20.74
C ARG A 14 34.88 -16.33 19.35
N VAL A 15 34.23 -15.18 19.18
CA VAL A 15 34.19 -14.46 17.90
C VAL A 15 34.61 -13.01 18.11
N SER A 16 35.35 -12.48 17.18
CA SER A 16 35.64 -11.06 17.11
C SER A 16 34.55 -10.37 16.36
N LEU A 17 33.80 -9.48 17.03
CA LEU A 17 32.65 -8.78 16.48
C LEU A 17 32.94 -7.29 16.37
N ARG A 18 32.87 -6.77 15.15
CA ARG A 18 32.90 -5.34 14.84
C ARG A 18 31.52 -4.91 14.32
N ILE A 19 31.02 -3.79 14.82
CA ILE A 19 29.80 -3.14 14.31
C ILE A 19 30.19 -1.74 13.86
N ASP A 20 30.18 -1.50 12.57
CA ASP A 20 30.53 -0.22 11.97
C ASP A 20 29.25 0.51 11.53
N PHE A 21 28.93 1.57 12.24
CA PHE A 21 27.76 2.40 11.98
C PHE A 21 27.97 3.37 10.80
N GLY A 22 29.15 3.43 10.22
CA GLY A 22 29.44 4.20 9.02
C GLY A 22 28.79 5.58 9.00
N PRO A 23 27.97 5.85 7.98
CA PRO A 23 27.35 7.17 7.82
C PRO A 23 26.26 7.51 8.86
N ALA A 24 25.89 6.61 9.76
CA ALA A 24 24.99 6.94 10.89
C ALA A 24 25.72 7.73 12.00
N GLY A 25 27.05 7.82 11.94
CA GLY A 25 27.85 8.67 12.81
C GLY A 25 28.00 8.16 14.24
N GLN A 26 27.53 6.96 14.58
CA GLN A 26 27.80 6.33 15.88
C GLN A 26 29.20 5.73 15.89
N PRO A 27 29.89 5.73 17.05
CA PRO A 27 31.21 5.09 17.17
C PRO A 27 31.08 3.58 16.95
N ALA A 28 32.05 3.01 16.23
CA ALA A 28 32.08 1.57 16.00
C ALA A 28 32.24 0.79 17.33
N ILE A 29 31.61 -0.34 17.41
CA ILE A 29 31.71 -1.28 18.53
C ILE A 29 32.65 -2.40 18.10
N GLU A 30 33.76 -2.63 18.85
CA GLU A 30 34.63 -3.77 18.64
C GLU A 30 34.72 -4.56 19.94
N ARG A 31 34.39 -5.86 19.90
CA ARG A 31 34.37 -6.74 21.06
C ARG A 31 34.70 -8.17 20.68
N GLU A 32 35.43 -8.84 21.53
CA GLU A 32 35.50 -10.30 21.57
C GLU A 32 34.26 -10.79 22.36
N VAL A 33 33.47 -11.65 21.76
CA VAL A 33 32.22 -12.16 22.34
C VAL A 33 32.33 -13.67 22.52
N ARG A 34 31.91 -14.14 23.69
CA ARG A 34 31.78 -15.58 23.98
C ARG A 34 30.33 -15.97 23.97
N VAL A 35 29.99 -16.96 23.18
CA VAL A 35 28.64 -17.51 23.07
C VAL A 35 28.66 -19.03 23.11
N PRO A 36 27.62 -19.70 23.57
CA PRO A 36 27.51 -21.14 23.54
C PRO A 36 27.73 -21.69 22.13
N ARG A 37 28.34 -22.86 22.01
CA ARG A 37 28.46 -23.54 20.73
C ARG A 37 27.09 -23.78 20.14
N GLY A 38 26.91 -23.45 18.87
CA GLY A 38 25.63 -23.52 18.15
C GLY A 38 24.86 -22.22 18.11
N SER A 39 25.35 -21.16 18.82
CA SER A 39 24.78 -19.81 18.71
C SER A 39 24.94 -19.24 17.28
N ASN A 40 23.95 -18.47 16.87
CA ASN A 40 23.99 -17.76 15.59
C ASN A 40 24.54 -16.33 15.72
N LEU A 41 24.76 -15.70 14.59
CA LEU A 41 25.33 -14.35 14.54
C LEU A 41 24.44 -13.30 15.25
N VAL A 42 23.13 -13.41 15.17
CA VAL A 42 22.21 -12.46 15.84
C VAL A 42 22.33 -12.56 17.36
N GLU A 43 22.44 -13.78 17.90
CA GLU A 43 22.64 -14.01 19.33
C GLU A 43 23.94 -13.41 19.84
N ALA A 44 25.03 -13.53 19.08
CA ALA A 44 26.29 -12.89 19.43
C ALA A 44 26.19 -11.37 19.38
N THR A 45 25.55 -10.82 18.36
CA THR A 45 25.38 -9.37 18.19
C THR A 45 24.56 -8.78 19.35
N ARG A 46 23.55 -9.48 19.84
CA ARG A 46 22.74 -9.08 21.01
C ARG A 46 23.52 -8.96 22.31
N ARG A 47 24.72 -9.59 22.39
CA ARG A 47 25.58 -9.43 23.58
C ARG A 47 26.22 -8.04 23.67
N VAL A 48 26.30 -7.31 22.57
CA VAL A 48 27.03 -6.03 22.50
C VAL A 48 26.16 -4.86 22.02
N ALA A 49 25.05 -5.12 21.37
CA ALA A 49 24.14 -4.09 20.88
C ALA A 49 22.69 -4.58 20.90
N LEU A 50 21.75 -3.64 20.98
CA LEU A 50 20.34 -3.93 20.74
C LEU A 50 20.17 -4.35 19.28
N VAL A 51 19.51 -5.49 19.04
CA VAL A 51 19.20 -6.00 17.69
C VAL A 51 17.72 -6.22 17.57
N GLU A 52 17.11 -5.54 16.60
CA GLU A 52 15.73 -5.73 16.22
C GLU A 52 15.67 -6.55 14.93
N GLN A 53 14.80 -7.53 14.93
CA GLN A 53 14.48 -8.34 13.76
C GLN A 53 13.09 -8.01 13.29
N ASP A 54 12.92 -7.89 11.99
CA ASP A 54 11.63 -7.63 11.40
C ASP A 54 10.90 -8.94 11.10
N TRP A 55 9.88 -9.24 11.90
CA TRP A 55 9.05 -10.42 11.75
C TRP A 55 8.04 -10.32 10.60
N LEU A 56 7.80 -9.12 10.09
CA LEU A 56 6.79 -8.82 9.06
C LEU A 56 7.38 -8.62 7.66
N CYS A 57 8.67 -8.33 7.60
CA CYS A 57 9.41 -8.19 6.34
C CYS A 57 9.84 -9.54 5.77
N CYS A 58 10.63 -9.49 4.77
CA CYS A 58 11.17 -10.49 3.87
C CYS A 58 11.66 -11.77 4.54
N SER A 59 12.05 -11.74 5.79
CA SER A 59 12.40 -12.91 6.60
C SER A 59 12.62 -12.52 8.06
N LYS A 60 12.00 -13.25 8.98
CA LYS A 60 12.39 -13.24 10.41
C LYS A 60 13.86 -13.65 10.64
N ASP A 61 14.55 -14.03 9.58
CA ASP A 61 15.93 -14.46 9.57
C ASP A 61 16.91 -13.28 9.39
N ASP A 62 16.41 -12.08 9.08
CA ASP A 62 17.22 -10.88 8.85
C ASP A 62 17.25 -9.93 10.06
N VAL A 63 18.16 -8.98 10.05
CA VAL A 63 18.33 -7.94 11.08
C VAL A 63 17.82 -6.62 10.55
N TRP A 64 16.86 -6.04 11.28
CA TRP A 64 16.28 -4.75 10.94
C TRP A 64 17.12 -3.57 11.45
N SER A 65 17.45 -3.56 12.73
CA SER A 65 18.29 -2.52 13.32
C SER A 65 19.34 -3.07 14.26
N ILE A 66 20.46 -2.36 14.37
CA ILE A 66 21.50 -2.60 15.36
C ILE A 66 21.77 -1.28 16.07
N GLY A 67 21.74 -1.28 17.41
CA GLY A 67 22.00 -0.08 18.20
C GLY A 67 21.03 1.08 17.93
N GLY A 68 19.79 0.78 17.52
CA GLY A 68 18.79 1.77 17.15
C GLY A 68 18.95 2.37 15.75
N VAL A 69 19.95 1.93 14.97
CA VAL A 69 20.11 2.33 13.57
C VAL A 69 19.43 1.32 12.66
N GLY A 70 18.33 1.73 12.07
CA GLY A 70 17.58 0.97 11.06
C GLY A 70 17.94 1.40 9.63
N PRO A 71 17.34 0.75 8.61
CA PRO A 71 17.60 1.09 7.22
C PRO A 71 17.21 2.54 6.90
N ASP A 72 18.02 3.21 6.09
CA ASP A 72 17.67 4.47 5.44
C ASP A 72 17.46 4.21 3.94
N THR A 73 16.21 4.04 3.56
CA THR A 73 15.85 3.67 2.19
C THR A 73 16.00 4.81 1.19
N ARG A 74 15.99 6.07 1.66
CA ARG A 74 16.22 7.24 0.79
C ARG A 74 17.67 7.32 0.32
N LEU A 75 18.60 6.81 1.17
CA LEU A 75 20.02 6.81 0.91
C LEU A 75 20.56 5.42 0.59
N ASP A 76 19.67 4.43 0.38
CA ASP A 76 20.01 3.03 0.07
C ASP A 76 20.99 2.42 1.10
N ARG A 77 20.72 2.63 2.40
CA ARG A 77 21.57 2.20 3.50
C ARG A 77 20.94 1.08 4.28
N TYR A 78 21.70 0.00 4.46
CA TYR A 78 21.26 -1.22 5.13
C TYR A 78 22.38 -1.82 5.97
N TRP A 79 22.02 -2.72 6.88
CA TRP A 79 22.97 -3.58 7.54
C TRP A 79 23.39 -4.73 6.63
N MET A 80 24.68 -4.86 6.45
CA MET A 80 25.34 -6.01 5.82
C MET A 80 26.30 -6.61 6.80
N TRP A 81 26.60 -7.89 6.65
CA TRP A 81 27.62 -8.52 7.46
C TRP A 81 28.67 -9.23 6.61
N LYS A 82 29.86 -9.31 7.18
CA LYS A 82 31.01 -9.99 6.59
C LYS A 82 31.57 -11.02 7.56
N LYS A 83 32.08 -12.09 7.02
CA LYS A 83 32.90 -13.08 7.70
C LYS A 83 34.29 -13.04 7.10
N ASP A 84 35.30 -12.82 7.92
CA ASP A 84 36.73 -12.79 7.50
C ASP A 84 36.98 -11.90 6.28
N GLY A 85 36.23 -10.78 6.18
CA GLY A 85 36.30 -9.79 5.10
C GLY A 85 35.42 -10.08 3.88
N ALA A 86 34.85 -11.27 3.73
CA ALA A 86 33.91 -11.61 2.66
C ALA A 86 32.46 -11.41 3.08
N LEU A 87 31.56 -11.08 2.14
CA LEU A 87 30.12 -10.98 2.43
C LEU A 87 29.58 -12.29 3.01
N GLY A 88 28.74 -12.16 4.02
CA GLY A 88 28.09 -13.30 4.66
C GLY A 88 27.28 -14.13 3.66
N PRO A 89 27.43 -15.47 3.67
CA PRO A 89 26.85 -16.34 2.64
C PRO A 89 25.34 -16.59 2.80
N ASN A 90 24.76 -16.21 3.94
CA ASN A 90 23.37 -16.49 4.28
C ASN A 90 22.80 -15.44 5.24
N PHE A 91 21.56 -15.62 5.65
CA PHE A 91 20.93 -14.77 6.66
C PHE A 91 21.63 -14.90 8.02
N PRO A 92 21.77 -13.78 8.77
CA PRO A 92 22.50 -13.75 10.05
C PRO A 92 22.00 -14.79 11.07
N VAL A 93 20.71 -15.04 11.12
CA VAL A 93 20.11 -16.03 12.03
C VAL A 93 20.48 -17.46 11.67
N LYS A 94 20.80 -17.73 10.39
CA LYS A 94 21.20 -19.04 9.88
C LYS A 94 22.69 -19.29 9.97
N HIS A 95 23.47 -18.26 10.26
CA HIS A 95 24.92 -18.40 10.41
C HIS A 95 25.27 -18.86 11.81
N VAL A 96 25.59 -20.14 11.96
CA VAL A 96 26.09 -20.73 13.19
C VAL A 96 27.58 -20.39 13.32
N LEU A 97 27.95 -19.79 14.45
CA LEU A 97 29.28 -19.30 14.70
C LEU A 97 30.28 -20.42 15.02
N SER A 98 31.50 -20.27 14.54
CA SER A 98 32.64 -21.12 14.84
C SER A 98 33.71 -20.34 15.65
N ASP A 99 34.56 -21.06 16.40
CA ASP A 99 35.55 -20.44 17.23
C ASP A 99 36.60 -19.71 16.37
N GLY A 100 36.93 -18.48 16.76
CA GLY A 100 37.91 -17.64 16.08
C GLY A 100 37.39 -16.87 14.86
N GLU A 101 36.11 -16.93 14.52
CA GLU A 101 35.55 -16.16 13.41
C GLU A 101 35.62 -14.65 13.66
N ARG A 102 35.91 -13.91 12.60
CA ARG A 102 35.84 -12.44 12.57
C ARG A 102 34.62 -12.01 11.81
N ILE A 103 33.68 -11.41 12.52
CA ILE A 103 32.46 -10.90 11.99
C ILE A 103 32.45 -9.38 12.02
N GLU A 104 32.02 -8.80 10.91
CA GLU A 104 31.87 -7.35 10.78
C GLU A 104 30.46 -7.04 10.29
N TRP A 105 29.71 -6.26 11.07
CA TRP A 105 28.51 -5.59 10.62
C TRP A 105 28.86 -4.23 10.06
N ILE A 106 28.34 -3.91 8.90
CA ILE A 106 28.58 -2.64 8.22
C ILE A 106 27.24 -2.00 7.90
N TYR A 107 27.01 -0.82 8.44
CA TYR A 107 25.94 0.05 7.97
C TYR A 107 26.52 0.89 6.83
N SER A 108 26.35 0.43 5.62
CA SER A 108 26.90 1.12 4.47
C SER A 108 25.83 1.66 3.55
N GLY A 109 26.09 2.86 3.01
CA GLY A 109 25.46 3.34 1.80
C GLY A 109 26.18 2.78 0.59
N GLY A 110 25.43 2.10 -0.25
CA GLY A 110 25.96 1.74 -1.57
C GLY A 110 26.61 0.36 -1.66
N MET A 111 25.81 -0.69 -1.69
CA MET A 111 25.90 -1.42 -2.96
C MET A 111 25.71 -0.36 -4.04
N LYS A 112 26.60 -0.28 -5.06
CA LYS A 112 26.37 0.57 -6.25
C LYS A 112 24.89 0.54 -6.52
N PRO A 113 24.19 1.70 -6.64
CA PRO A 113 22.76 1.68 -6.79
C PRO A 113 22.48 0.57 -7.80
N VAL A 114 21.71 -0.45 -7.41
CA VAL A 114 21.32 -1.50 -8.35
C VAL A 114 20.72 -0.66 -9.44
N LYS A 115 21.40 -0.59 -10.57
CA LYS A 115 20.95 0.21 -11.71
C LYS A 115 19.57 -0.36 -11.91
N LEU A 116 18.54 0.39 -11.54
CA LEU A 116 17.17 -0.09 -11.64
C LEU A 116 16.99 -0.40 -13.11
N GLU A 117 17.25 -1.65 -13.49
CA GLU A 117 17.00 -2.14 -14.84
C GLU A 117 15.52 -2.23 -15.11
N ALA A 118 14.71 -2.15 -14.04
CA ALA A 118 13.27 -2.11 -14.13
C ALA A 118 12.83 -0.88 -14.92
N ARG A 119 12.19 -1.14 -16.06
CA ARG A 119 11.51 -0.17 -16.90
C ARG A 119 10.03 -0.49 -16.81
N ALA A 120 9.32 0.20 -15.94
CA ALA A 120 7.96 -0.14 -15.59
C ALA A 120 6.94 0.75 -16.31
N VAL A 121 5.97 0.14 -16.94
CA VAL A 121 4.73 0.77 -17.39
C VAL A 121 3.68 0.55 -16.31
N SER A 122 3.09 1.62 -15.79
CA SER A 122 2.01 1.53 -14.80
C SER A 122 0.67 1.84 -15.46
N LEU A 123 -0.23 0.86 -15.44
CA LEU A 123 -1.58 0.98 -16.00
C LEU A 123 -2.64 1.30 -14.93
N LEU A 124 -2.24 1.51 -13.68
CA LEU A 124 -3.17 1.84 -12.58
C LEU A 124 -2.56 2.83 -11.59
N PRO A 125 -3.37 3.77 -11.06
CA PRO A 125 -2.90 4.78 -10.11
C PRO A 125 -2.22 4.19 -8.86
N ALA A 126 -2.76 3.12 -8.28
CA ALA A 126 -2.23 2.49 -7.08
C ALA A 126 -0.77 2.06 -7.23
N ALA A 127 -0.41 1.39 -8.34
CA ALA A 127 0.97 0.98 -8.59
C ALA A 127 1.91 2.19 -8.78
N THR A 128 1.41 3.25 -9.42
CA THR A 128 2.16 4.50 -9.55
C THR A 128 2.38 5.17 -8.19
N GLU A 129 1.35 5.29 -7.36
CA GLU A 129 1.48 5.86 -6.00
C GLU A 129 2.45 5.06 -5.14
N ILE A 130 2.38 3.74 -5.20
CA ILE A 130 3.33 2.86 -4.50
C ILE A 130 4.75 3.12 -5.00
N ALA A 131 4.97 3.16 -6.32
CA ALA A 131 6.29 3.43 -6.90
C ALA A 131 6.85 4.77 -6.44
N LEU A 132 6.02 5.83 -6.38
CA LEU A 132 6.41 7.14 -5.87
C LEU A 132 6.72 7.10 -4.36
N ALA A 133 5.90 6.41 -3.57
CA ALA A 133 6.08 6.32 -2.12
C ALA A 133 7.36 5.59 -1.70
N ILE A 134 7.83 4.65 -2.53
CA ILE A 134 9.06 3.87 -2.28
C ILE A 134 10.30 4.44 -2.99
N GLY A 135 10.21 5.62 -3.62
CA GLY A 135 11.31 6.26 -4.33
C GLY A 135 11.75 5.51 -5.58
N ALA A 136 10.80 4.88 -6.28
CA ALA A 136 11.03 4.15 -7.53
C ALA A 136 10.54 4.89 -8.79
N GLU A 137 10.32 6.20 -8.70
CA GLU A 137 9.82 7.03 -9.81
C GLU A 137 10.69 6.93 -11.07
N ASN A 138 11.99 6.71 -10.91
CA ASN A 138 12.94 6.57 -12.02
C ASN A 138 12.75 5.28 -12.82
N ALA A 139 12.13 4.26 -12.23
CA ALA A 139 11.79 3.03 -12.93
C ALA A 139 10.57 3.19 -13.85
N LEU A 140 9.71 4.20 -13.59
CA LEU A 140 8.53 4.44 -14.41
C LEU A 140 8.92 5.02 -15.76
N VAL A 141 8.43 4.42 -16.84
CA VAL A 141 8.68 4.84 -18.22
C VAL A 141 7.41 5.15 -19.02
N GLY A 142 6.23 4.73 -18.53
CA GLY A 142 4.93 5.01 -19.14
C GLY A 142 3.80 4.84 -18.15
N LEU A 143 2.73 5.59 -18.32
CA LEU A 143 1.61 5.70 -17.39
C LEU A 143 0.26 5.56 -18.09
N SER A 144 -0.77 5.09 -17.36
CA SER A 144 -2.16 5.24 -17.80
C SER A 144 -2.60 6.70 -17.71
N HIS A 145 -3.75 7.00 -18.31
CA HIS A 145 -4.34 8.37 -18.29
C HIS A 145 -4.68 8.86 -16.87
N LEU A 146 -5.01 7.96 -15.93
CA LEU A 146 -5.35 8.30 -14.55
C LEU A 146 -4.16 8.33 -13.59
N CYS A 147 -3.00 7.80 -13.97
CA CYS A 147 -1.84 7.76 -13.07
C CYS A 147 -1.30 9.16 -12.80
N PRO A 148 -0.90 9.47 -11.54
CA PRO A 148 -0.22 10.73 -11.26
C PRO A 148 1.14 10.80 -11.95
N GLN A 149 1.53 12.00 -12.40
CA GLN A 149 2.88 12.23 -12.91
C GLN A 149 3.88 12.33 -11.77
N PRO A 150 5.09 11.74 -11.90
CA PRO A 150 6.17 12.00 -10.96
C PRO A 150 6.56 13.49 -10.95
N ALA A 151 6.93 14.00 -9.78
CA ALA A 151 7.34 15.39 -9.65
C ALA A 151 8.53 15.73 -10.58
N GLY A 152 8.39 16.79 -11.36
CA GLY A 152 9.43 17.26 -12.28
C GLY A 152 9.68 16.39 -13.50
N ARG A 153 8.82 15.39 -13.78
CA ARG A 153 8.92 14.52 -14.95
C ARG A 153 7.56 14.38 -15.60
N GLU A 154 7.53 14.44 -16.92
CA GLU A 154 6.34 14.13 -17.71
C GLU A 154 6.58 12.80 -18.46
N LEU A 155 5.87 11.77 -18.06
CA LEU A 155 5.96 10.45 -18.69
C LEU A 155 4.84 10.26 -19.73
N PRO A 156 5.11 9.53 -20.81
CA PRO A 156 4.13 9.30 -21.85
C PRO A 156 2.91 8.53 -21.32
N ARG A 157 1.73 8.95 -21.79
CA ARG A 157 0.49 8.21 -21.58
C ARG A 157 0.42 7.07 -22.59
N VAL A 158 0.26 5.85 -22.09
CA VAL A 158 0.24 4.63 -22.91
C VAL A 158 -1.11 3.92 -22.90
N MET A 159 -2.08 4.50 -22.20
CA MET A 159 -3.45 4.00 -22.14
C MET A 159 -4.42 5.18 -22.18
N SER A 160 -5.48 5.04 -22.93
CA SER A 160 -6.60 5.97 -23.00
C SER A 160 -7.92 5.26 -22.76
N THR A 161 -8.97 6.02 -22.51
CA THR A 161 -10.34 5.52 -22.40
C THR A 161 -11.26 6.37 -23.27
N SER A 162 -12.36 5.77 -23.71
CA SER A 162 -13.44 6.48 -24.39
C SER A 162 -14.43 7.16 -23.42
N VAL A 163 -14.27 6.94 -22.11
CA VAL A 163 -15.09 7.56 -21.06
C VAL A 163 -14.54 8.95 -20.76
N ASP A 164 -15.36 9.96 -20.97
CA ASP A 164 -15.07 11.32 -20.52
C ASP A 164 -15.62 11.50 -19.11
N SER A 165 -14.80 11.13 -18.12
CA SER A 165 -15.17 11.19 -16.70
C SER A 165 -15.40 12.61 -16.18
N ASP A 166 -14.88 13.62 -16.87
CA ASP A 166 -15.05 15.02 -16.49
C ASP A 166 -16.33 15.62 -17.03
N ALA A 167 -16.74 15.25 -18.24
CA ALA A 167 -17.92 15.82 -18.89
C ALA A 167 -19.21 15.00 -18.70
N TRP A 168 -19.09 13.67 -18.51
CA TRP A 168 -20.27 12.81 -18.40
C TRP A 168 -20.76 12.69 -16.97
N SER A 169 -22.10 12.63 -16.78
CA SER A 169 -22.68 12.29 -15.48
C SER A 169 -22.40 10.83 -15.11
N MET A 170 -22.47 10.52 -13.82
CA MET A 170 -22.32 9.15 -13.31
C MET A 170 -23.31 8.19 -13.97
N GLY A 171 -24.57 8.59 -14.14
CA GLY A 171 -25.58 7.77 -14.81
C GLY A 171 -25.23 7.48 -16.28
N ARG A 172 -24.67 8.46 -17.01
CA ARG A 172 -24.20 8.25 -18.38
C ARG A 172 -22.99 7.32 -18.43
N ILE A 173 -22.03 7.48 -17.51
CA ILE A 173 -20.85 6.60 -17.42
C ILE A 173 -21.32 5.16 -17.16
N ASP A 174 -22.16 4.93 -16.16
CA ASP A 174 -22.68 3.59 -15.83
C ASP A 174 -23.41 2.95 -17.01
N ALA A 175 -24.28 3.69 -17.69
CA ALA A 175 -24.98 3.19 -18.86
C ALA A 175 -24.02 2.77 -19.99
N TYR A 176 -23.03 3.61 -20.28
CA TYR A 176 -21.99 3.33 -21.28
C TYR A 176 -21.16 2.08 -20.93
N LEU A 177 -20.71 1.99 -19.68
CA LEU A 177 -19.91 0.86 -19.21
C LEU A 177 -20.69 -0.46 -19.31
N ARG A 178 -21.96 -0.47 -18.91
CA ARG A 178 -22.82 -1.65 -19.04
C ARG A 178 -23.03 -2.09 -20.47
N GLU A 179 -23.27 -1.14 -21.37
CA GLU A 179 -23.42 -1.42 -22.78
C GLU A 179 -22.15 -1.98 -23.40
N ALA A 180 -20.98 -1.38 -23.10
CA ALA A 180 -19.70 -1.83 -23.57
C ALA A 180 -19.36 -3.26 -23.10
N VAL A 181 -19.60 -3.55 -21.81
CA VAL A 181 -19.41 -4.91 -21.25
C VAL A 181 -20.33 -5.93 -21.92
N GLN A 182 -21.62 -5.60 -22.14
CA GLN A 182 -22.57 -6.48 -22.82
C GLN A 182 -22.14 -6.80 -24.27
N ARG A 183 -21.50 -5.84 -24.92
CA ARG A 183 -20.99 -6.00 -26.30
C ARG A 183 -19.60 -6.63 -26.36
N GLY A 184 -18.97 -6.95 -25.22
CA GLY A 184 -17.61 -7.46 -25.17
C GLY A 184 -16.56 -6.46 -25.66
N GLN A 185 -16.87 -5.15 -25.58
CA GLN A 185 -15.95 -4.08 -26.00
C GLN A 185 -14.93 -3.79 -24.91
N THR A 186 -13.71 -3.53 -25.31
CA THR A 186 -12.68 -3.02 -24.39
C THR A 186 -12.93 -1.55 -24.10
N LEU A 187 -12.85 -1.19 -22.81
CA LEU A 187 -13.04 0.20 -22.35
C LEU A 187 -11.76 1.02 -22.49
N TYR A 188 -10.64 0.35 -22.60
CA TYR A 188 -9.30 0.94 -22.63
C TYR A 188 -8.58 0.58 -23.92
N ALA A 189 -7.95 1.58 -24.51
CA ALA A 189 -7.06 1.40 -25.64
C ALA A 189 -5.61 1.57 -25.17
N LEU A 190 -4.81 0.51 -25.34
CA LEU A 190 -3.37 0.54 -25.10
C LEU A 190 -2.66 1.02 -26.37
N ASP A 191 -1.73 1.96 -26.23
CA ASP A 191 -0.83 2.40 -27.29
C ASP A 191 0.34 1.40 -27.40
N GLU A 192 0.10 0.33 -28.15
CA GLU A 192 1.04 -0.78 -28.30
C GLU A 192 2.39 -0.36 -28.88
N GLU A 193 2.37 0.55 -29.86
CA GLU A 193 3.58 1.04 -30.49
C GLU A 193 4.44 1.81 -29.48
N ARG A 194 3.81 2.69 -28.72
CA ARG A 194 4.48 3.44 -27.67
C ARG A 194 4.98 2.54 -26.56
N ILE A 195 4.20 1.56 -26.10
CA ILE A 195 4.65 0.60 -25.10
C ILE A 195 5.88 -0.16 -25.58
N ARG A 196 5.88 -0.65 -26.83
CA ARG A 196 7.05 -1.33 -27.40
C ARG A 196 8.27 -0.42 -27.53
N ALA A 197 8.07 0.83 -27.93
CA ALA A 197 9.16 1.83 -28.02
C ALA A 197 9.78 2.14 -26.65
N LEU A 198 8.99 2.09 -25.58
CA LEU A 198 9.47 2.25 -24.21
C LEU A 198 10.28 1.05 -23.71
N ALA A 199 10.24 -0.09 -24.41
CA ALA A 199 10.92 -1.34 -24.05
C ALA A 199 10.81 -1.66 -22.55
N PRO A 200 9.58 -1.81 -21.98
CA PRO A 200 9.40 -2.10 -20.58
C PRO A 200 9.91 -3.49 -20.23
N THR A 201 10.43 -3.66 -19.03
CA THR A 201 10.71 -4.97 -18.43
C THR A 201 9.58 -5.42 -17.51
N LEU A 202 8.71 -4.48 -17.11
CA LEU A 202 7.58 -4.71 -16.20
C LEU A 202 6.36 -3.91 -16.69
N VAL A 203 5.19 -4.55 -16.67
CA VAL A 203 3.89 -3.89 -16.81
C VAL A 203 3.09 -4.17 -15.53
N MET A 204 2.60 -3.12 -14.89
CA MET A 204 1.77 -3.23 -13.68
C MET A 204 0.32 -2.98 -14.05
N SER A 205 -0.56 -3.94 -13.72
CA SER A 205 -1.99 -3.92 -14.02
C SER A 205 -2.79 -4.37 -12.82
N GLN A 206 -4.12 -4.39 -12.92
CA GLN A 206 -5.00 -4.85 -11.85
C GLN A 206 -5.97 -5.93 -12.35
N GLY A 207 -6.41 -6.79 -11.43
CA GLY A 207 -7.35 -7.87 -11.70
C GLY A 207 -8.69 -7.76 -10.97
N LEU A 208 -9.01 -6.60 -10.37
CA LEU A 208 -10.22 -6.44 -9.56
C LEU A 208 -11.46 -6.11 -10.41
N CYS A 209 -11.34 -5.10 -11.25
CA CYS A 209 -12.47 -4.49 -11.91
C CYS A 209 -12.13 -4.21 -13.38
N PRO A 210 -12.83 -4.83 -14.34
CA PRO A 210 -12.56 -4.62 -15.77
C PRO A 210 -12.96 -3.22 -16.25
N VAL A 211 -13.70 -2.47 -15.44
CA VAL A 211 -14.15 -1.10 -15.76
C VAL A 211 -13.27 -0.01 -15.13
N CYS A 212 -12.31 -0.37 -14.26
CA CYS A 212 -11.48 0.60 -13.55
C CYS A 212 -10.08 0.74 -14.13
N ALA A 213 -9.55 -0.29 -14.81
CA ALA A 213 -8.28 -0.27 -15.53
C ALA A 213 -8.21 -1.43 -16.54
N ALA A 214 -7.21 -1.41 -17.41
CA ALA A 214 -6.96 -2.52 -18.34
C ALA A 214 -6.75 -3.82 -17.58
N THR A 215 -7.42 -4.87 -18.03
CA THR A 215 -7.29 -6.21 -17.45
C THR A 215 -5.99 -6.89 -17.89
N PRO A 216 -5.51 -7.93 -17.17
CA PRO A 216 -4.40 -8.75 -17.65
C PRO A 216 -4.59 -9.27 -19.08
N GLN A 217 -5.83 -9.65 -19.43
CA GLN A 217 -6.19 -10.14 -20.75
C GLN A 217 -6.07 -9.05 -21.83
N ASP A 218 -6.42 -7.80 -21.49
CA ASP A 218 -6.22 -6.68 -22.42
C ASP A 218 -4.73 -6.43 -22.67
N VAL A 219 -3.92 -6.49 -21.61
CA VAL A 219 -2.47 -6.35 -21.69
C VAL A 219 -1.85 -7.48 -22.53
N GLU A 220 -2.21 -8.73 -22.25
CA GLU A 220 -1.71 -9.90 -23.01
C GLU A 220 -2.12 -9.85 -24.48
N ARG A 221 -3.33 -9.40 -24.77
CA ARG A 221 -3.82 -9.23 -26.16
C ARG A 221 -3.03 -8.17 -26.90
N SER A 222 -2.75 -7.05 -26.24
CA SER A 222 -2.05 -5.92 -26.86
C SER A 222 -0.55 -6.13 -27.00
N LEU A 223 0.11 -6.76 -26.02
CA LEU A 223 1.55 -7.01 -26.06
C LEU A 223 1.93 -8.25 -26.86
N GLY A 224 0.95 -9.10 -27.21
CA GLY A 224 1.15 -10.34 -27.96
C GLY A 224 1.75 -11.46 -27.12
N LYS A 225 2.00 -12.62 -27.75
CA LYS A 225 2.57 -13.80 -27.08
C LYS A 225 4.07 -13.68 -26.80
N GLU A 226 4.75 -12.75 -27.44
CA GLU A 226 6.14 -12.43 -27.15
C GLU A 226 6.19 -11.64 -25.86
N LYS A 227 6.52 -12.30 -24.75
CA LYS A 227 6.68 -11.68 -23.43
C LYS A 227 7.86 -10.72 -23.45
N CYS A 228 7.64 -9.49 -23.89
CA CYS A 228 8.64 -8.43 -23.83
C CYS A 228 8.75 -7.81 -22.40
N ALA A 229 7.80 -8.09 -21.50
CA ALA A 229 7.79 -7.59 -20.13
C ALA A 229 7.11 -8.59 -19.18
N GLU A 230 7.53 -8.59 -17.92
CA GLU A 230 6.81 -9.25 -16.83
C GLU A 230 5.50 -8.52 -16.55
N LEU A 231 4.44 -9.25 -16.23
CA LEU A 231 3.15 -8.68 -15.84
C LEU A 231 2.92 -8.86 -14.35
N LEU A 232 2.87 -7.77 -13.60
CA LEU A 232 2.47 -7.74 -12.20
C LEU A 232 1.01 -7.33 -12.10
N VAL A 233 0.17 -8.21 -11.56
CA VAL A 233 -1.27 -8.00 -11.41
C VAL A 233 -1.61 -7.80 -9.94
N LEU A 234 -2.14 -6.61 -9.58
CA LEU A 234 -2.54 -6.29 -8.22
C LEU A 234 -4.04 -6.54 -8.04
N THR A 235 -4.41 -7.29 -7.00
CA THR A 235 -5.81 -7.67 -6.72
C THR A 235 -6.17 -7.56 -5.24
N PRO A 236 -5.96 -6.39 -4.59
CA PRO A 236 -6.22 -6.26 -3.16
C PRO A 236 -7.73 -6.28 -2.87
N ARG A 237 -8.14 -6.98 -1.82
CA ARG A 237 -9.52 -7.00 -1.31
C ARG A 237 -9.61 -6.58 0.16
N SER A 238 -8.48 -6.33 0.79
CA SER A 238 -8.36 -5.93 2.18
C SER A 238 -7.20 -4.96 2.36
N LEU A 239 -7.12 -4.29 3.50
CA LEU A 239 -5.96 -3.46 3.86
C LEU A 239 -4.67 -4.28 3.94
N ALA A 240 -4.75 -5.55 4.36
CA ALA A 240 -3.60 -6.45 4.37
C ALA A 240 -3.08 -6.74 2.95
N ASP A 241 -4.00 -6.93 1.98
CA ASP A 241 -3.61 -7.13 0.59
C ASP A 241 -2.98 -5.86 0.00
N VAL A 242 -3.47 -4.66 0.38
CA VAL A 242 -2.83 -3.39 -0.03
C VAL A 242 -1.40 -3.31 0.50
N ALA A 243 -1.17 -3.64 1.77
CA ALA A 243 0.18 -3.70 2.34
C ALA A 243 1.07 -4.73 1.61
N GLN A 244 0.50 -5.87 1.23
CA GLN A 244 1.21 -6.89 0.45
C GLN A 244 1.52 -6.38 -0.97
N ASN A 245 0.60 -5.70 -1.64
CA ASN A 245 0.86 -5.09 -2.96
C ASN A 245 1.96 -4.04 -2.92
N ILE A 246 2.06 -3.25 -1.83
CA ILE A 246 3.20 -2.33 -1.63
C ILE A 246 4.52 -3.12 -1.66
N ARG A 247 4.59 -4.28 -0.98
CA ARG A 247 5.78 -5.13 -0.98
C ARG A 247 6.08 -5.73 -2.35
N GLU A 248 5.06 -6.22 -3.05
CA GLU A 248 5.19 -6.84 -4.38
C GLU A 248 5.70 -5.86 -5.43
N VAL A 249 5.14 -4.64 -5.47
CA VAL A 249 5.64 -3.56 -6.33
C VAL A 249 7.09 -3.24 -5.99
N GLY A 250 7.43 -3.20 -4.70
CA GLY A 250 8.80 -2.97 -4.26
C GLY A 250 9.78 -4.04 -4.71
N VAL A 251 9.39 -5.31 -4.65
CA VAL A 251 10.22 -6.42 -5.18
C VAL A 251 10.42 -6.27 -6.68
N ALA A 252 9.32 -6.05 -7.43
CA ALA A 252 9.34 -5.92 -8.89
C ALA A 252 10.17 -4.71 -9.38
N LEU A 253 10.20 -3.63 -8.59
CA LEU A 253 10.96 -2.41 -8.90
C LEU A 253 12.36 -2.38 -8.25
N GLY A 254 12.81 -3.46 -7.58
CA GLY A 254 14.10 -3.52 -6.92
C GLY A 254 14.22 -2.61 -5.69
N ARG A 255 13.09 -2.28 -5.03
CA ARG A 255 12.99 -1.41 -3.85
C ARG A 255 12.38 -2.11 -2.63
N SER A 256 12.69 -3.39 -2.46
CA SER A 256 12.08 -4.24 -1.43
C SER A 256 12.13 -3.65 -0.01
N SER A 257 13.26 -3.06 0.39
CA SER A 257 13.39 -2.46 1.72
C SER A 257 12.54 -1.21 1.89
N ALA A 258 12.52 -0.31 0.89
CA ALA A 258 11.67 0.88 0.90
C ALA A 258 10.18 0.49 0.96
N ALA A 259 9.81 -0.52 0.18
CA ALA A 259 8.45 -1.04 0.15
C ALA A 259 8.05 -1.67 1.49
N THR A 260 8.96 -2.38 2.13
CA THR A 260 8.73 -2.94 3.46
C THR A 260 8.44 -1.85 4.49
N ILE A 261 9.23 -0.77 4.48
CA ILE A 261 9.00 0.37 5.38
C ILE A 261 7.66 1.03 5.08
N ALA A 262 7.36 1.28 3.80
CA ALA A 262 6.10 1.90 3.40
C ALA A 262 4.88 1.03 3.80
N ALA A 263 4.97 -0.28 3.60
CA ALA A 263 3.92 -1.21 3.99
C ALA A 263 3.70 -1.23 5.51
N ARG A 264 4.79 -1.19 6.29
CA ARG A 264 4.70 -1.12 7.76
C ARG A 264 4.14 0.19 8.27
N ASP A 265 4.57 1.32 7.70
CA ASP A 265 3.99 2.62 8.06
C ASP A 265 2.48 2.59 7.78
N PHE A 266 2.08 2.04 6.64
CA PHE A 266 0.68 1.84 6.30
C PHE A 266 -0.05 0.99 7.35
N GLU A 267 0.44 -0.20 7.67
CA GLU A 267 -0.15 -1.11 8.67
C GLU A 267 -0.23 -0.45 10.05
N ARG A 268 0.87 0.18 10.50
CA ARG A 268 0.95 0.86 11.78
C ARG A 268 -0.03 2.01 11.93
N ARG A 269 -0.28 2.77 10.87
CA ARG A 269 -1.28 3.85 10.90
C ARG A 269 -2.67 3.31 11.20
N PHE A 270 -3.05 2.19 10.61
CA PHE A 270 -4.32 1.53 10.90
C PHE A 270 -4.35 0.92 12.31
N GLU A 271 -3.27 0.34 12.79
CA GLU A 271 -3.16 -0.15 14.17
C GLU A 271 -3.34 1.00 15.18
N LEU A 272 -2.66 2.12 14.96
CA LEU A 272 -2.77 3.31 15.81
C LEU A 272 -4.19 3.89 15.76
N LEU A 273 -4.86 3.86 14.62
CA LEU A 273 -6.22 4.32 14.49
C LEU A 273 -7.19 3.45 15.30
N ARG A 274 -7.08 2.13 15.17
CA ARG A 274 -7.89 1.15 15.94
C ARG A 274 -7.67 1.24 17.44
N ALA A 275 -6.46 1.60 17.88
CA ALA A 275 -6.11 1.75 19.29
C ALA A 275 -6.59 3.07 19.91
N ARG A 276 -7.07 4.03 19.12
CA ARG A 276 -7.60 5.29 19.65
C ARG A 276 -8.92 5.03 20.38
N PRO A 277 -9.17 5.74 21.50
CA PRO A 277 -10.49 5.73 22.11
C PRO A 277 -11.54 6.27 21.13
N HIS A 278 -12.61 5.55 20.95
CA HIS A 278 -13.75 5.98 20.16
C HIS A 278 -14.88 6.39 21.08
N ALA A 279 -15.19 7.69 21.13
CA ALA A 279 -16.27 8.23 21.95
C ALA A 279 -17.66 7.78 21.43
N THR A 280 -17.75 7.55 20.13
CA THR A 280 -18.97 7.08 19.44
C THR A 280 -18.60 5.98 18.45
N LYS A 281 -19.58 5.15 18.09
CA LYS A 281 -19.44 4.13 17.06
C LYS A 281 -20.61 4.26 16.07
N PRO A 282 -20.65 5.36 15.27
CA PRO A 282 -21.75 5.61 14.38
C PRO A 282 -21.85 4.56 13.28
N SER A 283 -23.06 4.30 12.82
CA SER A 283 -23.31 3.53 11.61
C SER A 283 -23.01 4.39 10.38
N VAL A 284 -22.26 3.83 9.43
CA VAL A 284 -21.71 4.56 8.28
C VAL A 284 -22.05 3.87 6.98
N LEU A 285 -22.68 4.62 6.06
CA LEU A 285 -22.87 4.20 4.69
C LEU A 285 -21.86 4.94 3.80
N VAL A 286 -21.00 4.19 3.08
CA VAL A 286 -20.06 4.77 2.12
C VAL A 286 -20.57 4.49 0.70
N LEU A 287 -20.92 5.54 -0.02
CA LEU A 287 -21.33 5.46 -1.42
C LEU A 287 -20.16 5.85 -2.34
N GLU A 288 -19.80 4.94 -3.24
CA GLU A 288 -18.75 5.18 -4.25
C GLU A 288 -19.31 5.54 -5.63
N TRP A 289 -20.63 5.44 -5.82
CA TRP A 289 -21.32 5.88 -7.01
C TRP A 289 -22.74 6.32 -6.64
N PHE A 290 -23.26 7.36 -7.28
CA PHE A 290 -24.49 8.01 -6.85
C PHE A 290 -25.66 7.75 -7.78
N GLU A 291 -25.39 7.39 -9.03
CA GLU A 291 -26.41 7.06 -10.03
C GLU A 291 -25.88 6.02 -11.04
N PRO A 292 -26.37 4.76 -10.93
CA PRO A 292 -27.13 4.16 -9.82
C PRO A 292 -26.31 4.09 -8.52
N LEU A 293 -26.97 3.83 -7.39
CA LEU A 293 -26.26 3.75 -6.12
C LEU A 293 -25.35 2.52 -6.05
N TRP A 294 -24.09 2.73 -5.68
CA TRP A 294 -23.15 1.67 -5.32
C TRP A 294 -22.56 1.93 -3.94
N VAL A 295 -22.59 0.91 -3.11
CA VAL A 295 -21.92 0.91 -1.80
C VAL A 295 -20.53 0.32 -1.94
N SER A 296 -19.57 0.98 -1.31
CA SER A 296 -18.17 0.52 -1.27
C SER A 296 -18.03 -0.74 -0.44
N GLY A 297 -17.27 -1.68 -0.96
CA GLY A 297 -16.85 -2.89 -0.28
C GLY A 297 -15.34 -2.94 0.00
N GLU A 298 -14.79 -4.15 0.02
CA GLU A 298 -13.37 -4.45 0.08
C GLU A 298 -12.69 -3.78 1.29
N TRP A 299 -11.58 -3.07 1.09
CA TRP A 299 -10.82 -2.38 2.15
C TRP A 299 -11.58 -1.20 2.79
N ILE A 300 -12.63 -0.67 2.14
CA ILE A 300 -13.36 0.51 2.66
C ILE A 300 -14.09 0.20 3.96
N ALA A 301 -14.69 -0.99 4.08
CA ALA A 301 -15.31 -1.41 5.34
C ALA A 301 -14.30 -1.47 6.48
N GLU A 302 -13.09 -2.01 6.24
CA GLU A 302 -12.00 -2.03 7.22
C GLU A 302 -11.52 -0.62 7.59
N MET A 303 -11.53 0.33 6.64
CA MET A 303 -11.22 1.74 6.90
C MET A 303 -12.25 2.37 7.84
N VAL A 304 -13.53 2.12 7.61
CA VAL A 304 -14.62 2.59 8.48
C VAL A 304 -14.48 2.02 9.89
N GLU A 305 -14.21 0.72 10.01
CA GLU A 305 -14.00 0.05 11.30
C GLU A 305 -12.78 0.62 12.03
N ALA A 306 -11.67 0.79 11.34
CA ALA A 306 -10.45 1.38 11.90
C ALA A 306 -10.66 2.84 12.35
N ALA A 307 -11.52 3.58 11.67
CA ALA A 307 -11.90 4.94 12.01
C ALA A 307 -12.89 5.03 13.20
N GLY A 308 -13.39 3.89 13.70
CA GLY A 308 -14.32 3.82 14.81
C GLY A 308 -15.80 3.86 14.40
N GLY A 309 -16.13 3.58 13.15
CA GLY A 309 -17.50 3.44 12.66
C GLY A 309 -17.95 1.97 12.54
N THR A 310 -19.20 1.79 12.24
CA THR A 310 -19.80 0.49 11.86
C THR A 310 -20.23 0.58 10.39
N PRO A 311 -19.56 -0.14 9.47
CA PRO A 311 -19.95 -0.09 8.06
C PRO A 311 -21.33 -0.73 7.87
N LEU A 312 -22.15 -0.13 7.01
CA LEU A 312 -23.48 -0.62 6.67
C LEU A 312 -23.52 -1.13 5.24
N VAL A 313 -24.34 -2.17 5.02
CA VAL A 313 -24.68 -2.76 3.72
C VAL A 313 -23.55 -3.57 3.08
N ALA A 314 -22.29 -3.19 3.28
CA ALA A 314 -21.11 -3.96 2.88
C ALA A 314 -20.22 -4.26 4.10
N SER A 315 -19.61 -5.44 4.12
CA SER A 315 -18.65 -5.89 5.12
C SER A 315 -17.26 -5.99 4.52
N ALA A 316 -16.27 -6.19 5.40
CA ALA A 316 -14.88 -6.40 4.99
C ALA A 316 -14.77 -7.54 3.96
N LYS A 317 -14.01 -7.30 2.90
CA LYS A 317 -13.78 -8.22 1.75
C LYS A 317 -14.98 -8.47 0.83
N ASP A 318 -16.19 -7.98 1.17
CA ASP A 318 -17.27 -8.00 0.21
C ASP A 318 -16.91 -7.11 -0.99
N PRO A 319 -17.23 -7.48 -2.23
CA PRO A 319 -17.06 -6.57 -3.36
C PRO A 319 -18.02 -5.39 -3.24
N SER A 320 -17.63 -4.27 -3.83
CA SER A 320 -18.57 -3.17 -4.05
C SER A 320 -19.80 -3.66 -4.81
N LYS A 321 -20.97 -3.19 -4.43
CA LYS A 321 -22.24 -3.68 -5.01
C LYS A 321 -23.25 -2.58 -5.24
N ARG A 322 -24.05 -2.78 -6.27
CA ARG A 322 -25.21 -1.94 -6.53
C ARG A 322 -26.27 -2.17 -5.46
N ILE A 323 -26.90 -1.09 -5.02
CA ILE A 323 -27.99 -1.09 -4.05
C ILE A 323 -29.15 -0.23 -4.54
N ASP A 324 -30.30 -0.40 -3.92
CA ASP A 324 -31.48 0.41 -4.18
C ASP A 324 -31.73 1.40 -3.02
N TRP A 325 -32.54 2.42 -3.28
CA TRP A 325 -32.94 3.37 -2.24
C TRP A 325 -33.65 2.72 -1.05
N LYS A 326 -34.38 1.60 -1.27
CA LYS A 326 -34.98 0.83 -0.18
C LYS A 326 -33.93 0.30 0.82
N ASP A 327 -32.73 -0.07 0.33
CA ASP A 327 -31.65 -0.58 1.17
C ASP A 327 -31.04 0.57 1.99
N VAL A 328 -30.91 1.75 1.39
CA VAL A 328 -30.43 2.97 2.07
C VAL A 328 -31.40 3.41 3.16
N VAL A 329 -32.71 3.41 2.86
CA VAL A 329 -33.74 3.76 3.84
C VAL A 329 -33.82 2.75 4.98
N ALA A 330 -33.71 1.46 4.68
CA ALA A 330 -33.70 0.41 5.71
C ALA A 330 -32.46 0.48 6.61
N ALA A 331 -31.33 0.87 6.05
CA ALA A 331 -30.08 1.04 6.78
C ALA A 331 -30.10 2.30 7.67
N ASP A 332 -30.78 3.37 7.26
CA ASP A 332 -30.88 4.69 7.90
C ASP A 332 -29.61 5.10 8.69
N PRO A 333 -28.48 5.37 8.02
CA PRO A 333 -27.19 5.57 8.62
C PRO A 333 -27.12 6.80 9.52
N ASP A 334 -26.22 6.77 10.53
CA ASP A 334 -25.87 7.95 11.33
C ASP A 334 -25.01 8.94 10.54
N VAL A 335 -24.17 8.42 9.65
CA VAL A 335 -23.28 9.19 8.78
C VAL A 335 -23.30 8.62 7.38
N ILE A 336 -23.34 9.49 6.37
CA ILE A 336 -23.14 9.14 4.96
C ILE A 336 -21.83 9.74 4.49
N VAL A 337 -20.99 8.90 3.91
CA VAL A 337 -19.76 9.29 3.23
C VAL A 337 -19.92 9.08 1.72
N LEU A 338 -19.75 10.15 0.98
CA LEU A 338 -19.79 10.17 -0.48
C LEU A 338 -18.35 10.21 -0.99
N ALA A 339 -17.80 9.05 -1.39
CA ALA A 339 -16.43 8.87 -1.84
C ALA A 339 -16.44 8.31 -3.27
N ALA A 340 -16.82 9.16 -4.22
CA ALA A 340 -17.02 8.77 -5.61
C ALA A 340 -15.75 8.20 -6.24
N CYS A 341 -15.85 6.99 -6.81
CA CYS A 341 -14.73 6.27 -7.39
C CYS A 341 -14.04 7.11 -8.49
N SER A 342 -12.71 7.26 -8.35
CA SER A 342 -11.85 8.03 -9.27
C SER A 342 -12.28 9.50 -9.47
N MET A 343 -12.93 10.10 -8.46
CA MET A 343 -13.37 11.49 -8.52
C MET A 343 -12.87 12.30 -7.33
N SER A 344 -12.38 13.51 -7.62
CA SER A 344 -12.11 14.52 -6.60
C SER A 344 -13.40 15.06 -5.97
N VAL A 345 -13.28 15.75 -4.81
CA VAL A 345 -14.42 16.42 -4.16
C VAL A 345 -15.16 17.34 -5.14
N ALA A 346 -14.44 18.17 -5.89
CA ALA A 346 -15.04 19.14 -6.82
C ALA A 346 -15.77 18.45 -7.98
N ARG A 347 -15.24 17.32 -8.48
CA ARG A 347 -15.89 16.55 -9.53
C ARG A 347 -17.16 15.84 -9.02
N ALA A 348 -17.07 15.18 -7.89
CA ALA A 348 -18.18 14.45 -7.30
C ALA A 348 -19.31 15.37 -6.81
N GLU A 349 -19.01 16.59 -6.43
CA GLU A 349 -20.01 17.58 -6.04
C GLU A 349 -21.06 17.87 -7.14
N ARG A 350 -20.65 17.80 -8.40
CA ARG A 350 -21.57 17.99 -9.54
C ARG A 350 -22.63 16.92 -9.66
N GLU A 351 -22.43 15.76 -9.04
CA GLU A 351 -23.33 14.61 -9.08
C GLU A 351 -24.34 14.56 -7.91
N LEU A 352 -24.20 15.47 -6.92
CA LEU A 352 -25.09 15.46 -5.72
C LEU A 352 -26.57 15.64 -6.06
N GLY A 353 -26.87 16.31 -7.18
CA GLY A 353 -28.24 16.52 -7.62
C GLY A 353 -29.05 15.24 -7.78
N ALA A 354 -28.41 14.14 -8.23
CA ALA A 354 -29.07 12.84 -8.37
C ALA A 354 -29.53 12.27 -7.02
N LEU A 355 -28.69 12.39 -5.96
CA LEU A 355 -29.06 11.97 -4.60
C LEU A 355 -30.14 12.87 -4.00
N GLN A 356 -29.96 14.18 -4.10
CA GLN A 356 -30.82 15.20 -3.47
C GLN A 356 -32.23 15.26 -4.08
N ALA A 357 -32.37 14.85 -5.34
CA ALA A 357 -33.66 14.78 -6.03
C ALA A 357 -34.52 13.62 -5.54
N HIS A 358 -33.96 12.58 -4.95
CA HIS A 358 -34.75 11.45 -4.50
C HIS A 358 -35.54 11.77 -3.23
N PRO A 359 -36.88 11.49 -3.17
CA PRO A 359 -37.72 11.86 -2.02
C PRO A 359 -37.21 11.35 -0.68
N ALA A 360 -36.68 10.11 -0.63
CA ALA A 360 -36.16 9.49 0.59
C ALA A 360 -34.91 10.16 1.12
N TRP A 361 -34.15 10.93 0.31
CA TRP A 361 -32.91 11.57 0.75
C TRP A 361 -33.11 12.40 2.00
N LYS A 362 -34.13 13.29 2.00
CA LYS A 362 -34.37 14.21 3.10
C LYS A 362 -34.88 13.52 4.38
N GLU A 363 -35.37 12.28 4.27
CA GLU A 363 -35.88 11.51 5.41
C GLU A 363 -34.75 10.79 6.19
N LEU A 364 -33.57 10.63 5.59
CA LEU A 364 -32.45 9.94 6.22
C LEU A 364 -31.93 10.72 7.45
N ARG A 365 -31.64 10.00 8.53
CA ARG A 365 -31.09 10.55 9.78
C ARG A 365 -29.82 11.36 9.54
N ALA A 366 -28.88 10.82 8.75
CA ALA A 366 -27.63 11.49 8.41
C ALA A 366 -27.88 12.84 7.70
N VAL A 367 -28.84 12.91 6.79
CA VAL A 367 -29.18 14.13 6.04
C VAL A 367 -29.80 15.17 6.94
N ARG A 368 -30.81 14.78 7.74
CA ARG A 368 -31.45 15.69 8.71
C ARG A 368 -30.49 16.20 9.77
N GLY A 369 -29.51 15.36 10.17
CA GLY A 369 -28.46 15.71 11.12
C GLY A 369 -27.29 16.49 10.52
N GLY A 370 -27.29 16.76 9.19
CA GLY A 370 -26.16 17.42 8.52
C GLY A 370 -24.87 16.59 8.56
N ARG A 371 -24.98 15.26 8.60
CA ARG A 371 -23.85 14.32 8.73
C ARG A 371 -23.56 13.60 7.42
N VAL A 372 -23.61 14.33 6.33
CA VAL A 372 -23.24 13.87 5.00
C VAL A 372 -21.94 14.55 4.58
N PHE A 373 -20.94 13.74 4.23
CA PHE A 373 -19.61 14.21 3.91
C PHE A 373 -19.17 13.73 2.53
N LEU A 374 -18.84 14.67 1.66
CA LEU A 374 -18.25 14.42 0.34
C LEU A 374 -16.73 14.42 0.50
N MET A 375 -16.08 13.30 0.20
CA MET A 375 -14.65 13.08 0.34
C MET A 375 -13.97 12.85 -1.00
N ASP A 376 -12.66 13.05 -1.07
CA ASP A 376 -11.88 12.75 -2.26
C ASP A 376 -11.79 11.23 -2.44
N GLY A 377 -12.66 10.71 -3.33
CA GLY A 377 -12.73 9.28 -3.62
C GLY A 377 -11.49 8.78 -4.36
N GLU A 378 -10.93 9.60 -5.25
CA GLU A 378 -9.76 9.24 -6.05
C GLU A 378 -8.53 9.02 -5.16
N ARG A 379 -8.18 9.98 -4.33
CA ARG A 379 -6.94 9.96 -3.53
C ARG A 379 -7.00 9.07 -2.31
N HIS A 380 -8.19 8.91 -1.71
CA HIS A 380 -8.30 8.40 -0.35
C HIS A 380 -9.16 7.15 -0.21
N PHE A 381 -9.84 6.70 -1.26
CA PHE A 381 -10.77 5.57 -1.17
C PHE A 381 -10.62 4.57 -2.32
N SER A 382 -10.66 5.02 -3.58
CA SER A 382 -10.70 4.11 -4.74
C SER A 382 -9.32 3.68 -5.25
N THR A 383 -8.24 4.31 -4.78
CA THR A 383 -6.88 3.94 -5.13
C THR A 383 -6.25 3.12 -4.01
N PRO A 384 -6.17 1.77 -4.14
CA PRO A 384 -5.65 0.90 -3.08
C PRO A 384 -4.12 1.01 -2.95
N GLY A 385 -3.69 2.11 -2.35
CA GLY A 385 -2.30 2.48 -2.15
C GLY A 385 -2.07 3.17 -0.79
N PRO A 386 -0.90 3.76 -0.59
CA PRO A 386 -0.55 4.43 0.67
C PRO A 386 -1.53 5.53 1.11
N GLY A 387 -2.23 6.16 0.15
CA GLY A 387 -3.21 7.21 0.39
C GLY A 387 -4.41 6.81 1.25
N LEU A 388 -4.76 5.51 1.30
CA LEU A 388 -5.88 5.00 2.10
C LEU A 388 -5.72 5.28 3.61
N SER A 389 -4.50 5.24 4.14
CA SER A 389 -4.27 5.55 5.55
C SER A 389 -4.69 6.97 5.90
N ARG A 390 -4.45 7.92 4.98
CA ARG A 390 -4.91 9.30 5.15
C ARG A 390 -6.42 9.40 5.08
N GLY A 391 -7.07 8.66 4.17
CA GLY A 391 -8.53 8.57 4.08
C GLY A 391 -9.15 8.08 5.40
N ALA A 392 -8.59 7.04 6.00
CA ALA A 392 -9.04 6.52 7.30
C ALA A 392 -8.85 7.52 8.45
N GLU A 393 -7.76 8.29 8.47
CA GLU A 393 -7.55 9.37 9.44
C GLU A 393 -8.61 10.48 9.31
N LEU A 394 -8.95 10.86 8.06
CA LEU A 394 -10.00 11.84 7.78
C LEU A 394 -11.38 11.31 8.21
N LEU A 395 -11.67 10.03 7.91
CA LEU A 395 -12.88 9.37 8.41
C LEU A 395 -12.95 9.41 9.93
N HIS A 396 -11.88 9.06 10.63
CA HIS A 396 -11.84 9.11 12.09
C HIS A 396 -12.19 10.50 12.62
N ALA A 397 -11.59 11.56 12.05
CA ALA A 397 -11.88 12.93 12.47
C ALA A 397 -13.37 13.29 12.28
N ILE A 398 -13.99 12.84 11.19
CA ILE A 398 -15.41 13.04 10.92
C ILE A 398 -16.28 12.22 11.87
N LEU A 399 -15.96 10.93 12.07
CA LEU A 399 -16.82 10.01 12.82
C LEU A 399 -16.81 10.31 14.33
N GLN A 400 -15.69 10.81 14.87
CA GLN A 400 -15.59 11.13 16.29
C GLN A 400 -16.15 12.52 16.65
N ALA A 401 -16.33 13.42 15.68
CA ALA A 401 -16.88 14.75 15.88
C ALA A 401 -17.75 15.20 14.69
N PRO A 402 -18.80 14.43 14.32
CA PRO A 402 -19.51 14.64 13.06
C PRO A 402 -20.18 16.02 12.96
N ASP A 403 -20.51 16.64 14.08
CA ASP A 403 -21.19 17.94 14.10
C ASP A 403 -20.20 19.12 14.01
N THR A 404 -18.97 18.95 14.49
CA THR A 404 -17.96 20.01 14.62
C THR A 404 -16.70 19.81 13.79
N ALA A 405 -16.52 18.66 13.15
CA ALA A 405 -15.36 18.40 12.30
C ALA A 405 -15.19 19.48 11.22
N THR A 406 -13.95 19.93 11.07
CA THR A 406 -13.54 20.88 10.02
C THR A 406 -12.50 20.22 9.11
N PRO A 407 -12.56 20.45 7.78
CA PRO A 407 -11.57 19.90 6.87
C PRO A 407 -10.17 20.48 7.15
N PRO A 408 -9.12 19.63 7.19
CA PRO A 408 -7.74 20.10 7.38
C PRO A 408 -7.21 20.87 6.17
N ALA A 409 -7.84 20.71 5.01
CA ALA A 409 -7.62 21.46 3.78
C ALA A 409 -8.94 21.54 3.01
N PRO A 410 -9.15 22.57 2.18
CA PRO A 410 -10.43 22.79 1.48
C PRO A 410 -10.88 21.64 0.58
N ASP A 411 -9.93 20.87 0.07
CA ASP A 411 -10.11 19.73 -0.83
C ASP A 411 -10.13 18.36 -0.12
N ALA A 412 -9.92 18.33 1.20
CA ALA A 412 -9.91 17.07 1.95
C ALA A 412 -11.31 16.44 2.03
N TRP A 413 -12.32 17.23 2.32
CA TRP A 413 -13.73 16.85 2.32
C TRP A 413 -14.64 18.09 2.43
N LYS A 414 -15.90 17.92 2.08
CA LYS A 414 -16.94 18.95 2.18
C LYS A 414 -18.18 18.39 2.86
N ARG A 415 -18.77 19.14 3.77
CA ARG A 415 -20.07 18.80 4.33
C ARG A 415 -21.17 19.15 3.31
N VAL A 416 -22.00 18.17 3.01
CA VAL A 416 -23.17 18.36 2.14
C VAL A 416 -24.34 18.86 3.00
N ARG A 417 -24.97 19.96 2.59
CA ARG A 417 -26.11 20.59 3.27
C ARG A 417 -27.41 20.32 2.54
#